data_a0225cb0b1d23edcf8eb90cc0429c11c
#
_entry.id   a0225cb0b1d23edcf8eb90cc0429c11c
#
_cell.length_a   1.000
_cell.length_b   1.000
_cell.length_c   1.000
_cell.angle_alpha   90.00
_cell.angle_beta   90.00
_cell.angle_gamma   90.00
#
_symmetry.space_group_name_H-M   'P 1'
#
loop_
_entity.id
_entity.type
_entity.pdbx_description
1 polymer ?
#
loop_
_entity_poly.entity_id
_entity_poly.type
_entity_poly.pdbx_seq_one_letter_code
_entity_poly.pdbx_strand_id
1 'polypeptide(L)'
;MEEKNVQGINSLSEDLKVNSQEMNALMKLGKNMFTLKNPDEMLKSANSAGLKKTLGALDLIILGVGAIIGSGIFTVVGIAAAGGPESVGAGPALVVSMVLASLACVFSAMCYSEFASMIPVAGSAYLYTYATMGEFLAWIVGWVLMLEYLVGYIAVASAWTGYFMQFLQGFSKYLPHFIVNPPVWLIHDYKTAASILVDKGIDPALNIPHILGIPVSINFPGILMTLIIMGILIKGIKESAKMAGFMVLIKIMVIVLFLVTGAFYVKPENWTPFAPNGFSGIFMGAFIIFFAYIGFDALATAAEETKNPQKNLPIGIIGSLGITTIIYVLVALVLCGIMPIDKIDLQAPIAHAISSVGQDWVAGLISIGALTGLTSVLMVLMLAATRILYAMSRDKFLPKSLQAVHPKFKTPHLITVLATLICIIGSTFLNISTAAELCNFGTFTSFIIVCVAVLILRKTDPKRPRPYKVPFSPWFPLMGIICCTGLMLYSMKFLTTSRFLFPLWIILGIVFYFGYSYKNLRKDGE
;
A
#
# COMPACT_ATOMS: atom_id res chain seq x y z
N MET A 1 14.32 -65.40 26.23
CA MET A 1 14.23 -64.07 26.88
C MET A 1 15.28 -63.08 26.35
N GLU A 2 16.46 -63.52 25.92
CA GLU A 2 17.51 -62.66 25.35
C GLU A 2 17.16 -62.02 24.01
N GLU A 3 16.53 -62.76 23.09
CA GLU A 3 16.15 -62.21 21.76
C GLU A 3 15.12 -61.07 21.81
N LYS A 4 14.19 -61.08 22.74
CA LYS A 4 13.23 -59.96 22.93
C LYS A 4 13.88 -58.71 23.49
N ASN A 5 14.91 -58.85 24.31
CA ASN A 5 15.65 -57.68 24.85
C ASN A 5 16.56 -57.04 23.78
N VAL A 6 17.13 -57.82 22.86
CA VAL A 6 17.96 -57.29 21.77
C VAL A 6 17.10 -56.54 20.73
N GLN A 7 15.89 -57.04 20.40
CA GLN A 7 14.97 -56.32 19.54
C GLN A 7 14.49 -55.00 20.14
N GLY A 8 14.20 -54.93 21.45
CA GLY A 8 13.81 -53.69 22.14
C GLY A 8 14.95 -52.66 22.22
N ILE A 9 16.21 -53.05 22.34
CA ILE A 9 17.36 -52.15 22.34
C ILE A 9 17.62 -51.62 20.92
N ASN A 10 17.44 -52.43 19.91
CA ASN A 10 17.61 -51.99 18.52
C ASN A 10 16.52 -50.99 18.08
N SER A 11 15.25 -51.23 18.45
CA SER A 11 14.16 -50.28 18.19
C SER A 11 14.38 -48.93 18.90
N LEU A 12 14.79 -48.94 20.18
CA LEU A 12 15.12 -47.72 20.92
C LEU A 12 16.34 -46.97 20.32
N SER A 13 17.32 -47.70 19.80
CA SER A 13 18.48 -47.06 19.12
C SER A 13 18.13 -46.47 17.77
N GLU A 14 17.18 -47.05 17.04
CA GLU A 14 16.64 -46.51 15.78
C GLU A 14 15.77 -45.27 16.06
N ASP A 15 14.90 -45.31 17.06
CA ASP A 15 14.07 -44.16 17.47
C ASP A 15 14.93 -42.98 17.94
N LEU A 16 16.01 -43.23 18.70
CA LEU A 16 16.97 -42.21 19.12
C LEU A 16 17.77 -41.64 17.94
N LYS A 17 18.13 -42.44 16.95
CA LYS A 17 18.80 -41.97 15.71
C LYS A 17 17.86 -41.13 14.84
N VAL A 18 16.61 -41.55 14.68
CA VAL A 18 15.58 -40.78 13.96
C VAL A 18 15.37 -39.44 14.68
N ASN A 19 15.21 -39.44 16.00
CA ASN A 19 15.03 -38.22 16.79
C ASN A 19 16.24 -37.27 16.72
N SER A 20 17.47 -37.80 16.66
CA SER A 20 18.68 -37.00 16.48
C SER A 20 18.82 -36.43 15.06
N GLN A 21 18.41 -37.15 14.04
CA GLN A 21 18.39 -36.68 12.65
C GLN A 21 17.33 -35.57 12.45
N GLU A 22 16.13 -35.75 13.01
CA GLU A 22 15.07 -34.74 13.00
C GLU A 22 15.50 -33.49 13.76
N MET A 23 16.12 -33.62 14.93
CA MET A 23 16.66 -32.52 15.73
C MET A 23 17.74 -31.74 14.95
N ASN A 24 18.65 -32.43 14.29
CA ASN A 24 19.67 -31.80 13.43
C ASN A 24 19.07 -31.11 12.22
N ALA A 25 18.04 -31.69 11.61
CA ALA A 25 17.31 -31.07 10.51
C ALA A 25 16.59 -29.80 10.95
N LEU A 26 15.93 -29.81 12.12
CA LEU A 26 15.27 -28.65 12.72
C LEU A 26 16.26 -27.54 13.08
N MET A 27 17.43 -27.91 13.66
CA MET A 27 18.49 -26.93 13.95
C MET A 27 19.07 -26.31 12.67
N LYS A 28 19.31 -27.11 11.62
CA LYS A 28 19.74 -26.63 10.31
C LYS A 28 18.68 -25.74 9.67
N LEU A 29 17.40 -26.09 9.77
CA LEU A 29 16.28 -25.29 9.32
C LEU A 29 16.29 -23.92 10.01
N GLY A 30 16.33 -23.90 11.33
CA GLY A 30 16.37 -22.67 12.13
C GLY A 30 17.55 -21.79 11.78
N LYS A 31 18.77 -22.34 11.72
CA LYS A 31 19.98 -21.59 11.33
C LYS A 31 19.84 -20.95 9.95
N ASN A 32 19.26 -21.66 9.00
CA ASN A 32 19.08 -21.18 7.64
C ASN A 32 18.04 -20.06 7.54
N MET A 33 16.93 -20.17 8.27
CA MET A 33 15.87 -19.14 8.30
C MET A 33 16.35 -17.78 8.80
N PHE A 34 17.37 -17.77 9.68
CA PHE A 34 17.95 -16.55 10.26
C PHE A 34 19.27 -16.14 9.62
N THR A 35 19.58 -16.65 8.41
CA THR A 35 20.75 -16.20 7.64
C THR A 35 20.60 -14.76 7.23
N LEU A 36 21.53 -13.90 7.66
CA LEU A 36 21.53 -12.46 7.37
C LEU A 36 22.23 -12.18 6.03
N LYS A 37 21.76 -11.17 5.32
CA LYS A 37 22.44 -10.62 4.14
C LYS A 37 23.38 -9.51 4.59
N ASN A 38 24.64 -9.54 4.13
CA ASN A 38 25.66 -8.57 4.55
C ASN A 38 25.33 -7.16 4.02
N PRO A 39 25.11 -6.14 4.89
CA PRO A 39 24.81 -4.78 4.49
C PRO A 39 25.92 -4.13 3.63
N ASP A 40 27.18 -4.48 3.86
CA ASP A 40 28.31 -3.89 3.14
C ASP A 40 28.41 -4.42 1.69
N GLU A 41 28.00 -5.67 1.47
CA GLU A 41 27.87 -6.24 0.12
C GLU A 41 26.68 -5.61 -0.63
N MET A 42 25.59 -5.33 0.08
CA MET A 42 24.44 -4.63 -0.48
C MET A 42 24.83 -3.21 -0.93
N LEU A 43 25.59 -2.46 -0.12
CA LEU A 43 26.11 -1.14 -0.46
C LEU A 43 27.07 -1.18 -1.65
N LYS A 44 27.97 -2.19 -1.73
CA LYS A 44 28.86 -2.37 -2.86
C LYS A 44 28.08 -2.62 -4.16
N SER A 45 27.07 -3.47 -4.12
CA SER A 45 26.23 -3.75 -5.29
C SER A 45 25.42 -2.54 -5.75
N ALA A 46 24.90 -1.72 -4.82
CA ALA A 46 24.21 -0.47 -5.12
C ALA A 46 25.14 0.56 -5.78
N ASN A 47 26.35 0.73 -5.26
CA ASN A 47 27.34 1.65 -5.84
C ASN A 47 27.81 1.23 -7.24
N SER A 48 27.80 -0.08 -7.55
CA SER A 48 28.15 -0.59 -8.89
C SER A 48 27.02 -0.42 -9.90
N ALA A 49 25.79 -0.14 -9.49
CA ALA A 49 24.65 0.07 -10.39
C ALA A 49 24.76 1.36 -11.24
N GLY A 50 25.64 2.29 -10.88
CA GLY A 50 26.03 3.45 -11.71
C GLY A 50 24.91 4.49 -11.93
N LEU A 51 23.90 4.52 -11.07
CA LEU A 51 22.80 5.49 -11.15
C LEU A 51 23.29 6.92 -10.85
N LYS A 52 22.79 7.90 -11.61
CA LYS A 52 23.13 9.31 -11.40
C LYS A 52 22.45 9.85 -10.15
N LYS A 53 23.21 10.34 -9.18
CA LYS A 53 22.71 10.99 -7.98
C LYS A 53 22.26 12.42 -8.31
N THR A 54 20.97 12.61 -8.56
CA THR A 54 20.40 13.90 -8.98
C THR A 54 19.48 14.52 -7.94
N LEU A 55 18.80 13.72 -7.09
CA LEU A 55 17.75 14.16 -6.17
C LEU A 55 18.31 14.84 -4.92
N GLY A 56 17.91 16.08 -4.66
CA GLY A 56 18.17 16.82 -3.41
C GLY A 56 17.04 16.63 -2.39
N ALA A 57 17.15 17.29 -1.23
CA ALA A 57 16.13 17.20 -0.16
C ALA A 57 14.75 17.71 -0.62
N LEU A 58 14.70 18.84 -1.33
CA LEU A 58 13.45 19.40 -1.84
C LEU A 58 12.79 18.49 -2.89
N ASP A 59 13.60 17.92 -3.80
CA ASP A 59 13.11 16.97 -4.80
C ASP A 59 12.48 15.75 -4.13
N LEU A 60 13.08 15.26 -3.04
CA LEU A 60 12.56 14.14 -2.26
C LEU A 60 11.27 14.51 -1.50
N ILE A 61 11.16 15.71 -0.95
CA ILE A 61 9.91 16.18 -0.34
C ILE A 61 8.80 16.21 -1.40
N ILE A 62 9.06 16.81 -2.57
CA ILE A 62 8.07 16.89 -3.66
C ILE A 62 7.69 15.47 -4.13
N LEU A 63 8.67 14.59 -4.30
CA LEU A 63 8.44 13.20 -4.69
C LEU A 63 7.62 12.47 -3.64
N GLY A 64 7.92 12.66 -2.35
CA GLY A 64 7.19 12.06 -1.24
C GLY A 64 5.75 12.56 -1.12
N VAL A 65 5.54 13.87 -1.19
CA VAL A 65 4.21 14.47 -1.25
C VAL A 65 3.44 13.90 -2.45
N GLY A 66 4.13 13.75 -3.59
CA GLY A 66 3.56 13.14 -4.79
C GLY A 66 3.19 11.66 -4.64
N ALA A 67 3.97 10.89 -3.89
CA ALA A 67 3.70 9.48 -3.63
C ALA A 67 2.56 9.29 -2.61
N ILE A 68 2.50 10.13 -1.57
CA ILE A 68 1.49 10.06 -0.51
C ILE A 68 0.12 10.56 -1.01
N ILE A 69 0.06 11.71 -1.71
CA ILE A 69 -1.21 12.27 -2.20
C ILE A 69 -1.75 11.42 -3.36
N GLY A 70 -2.74 10.60 -3.06
CA GLY A 70 -3.38 9.66 -3.98
C GLY A 70 -4.86 9.45 -3.68
N SER A 71 -5.36 8.24 -3.94
CA SER A 71 -6.77 7.86 -3.69
C SER A 71 -7.17 7.98 -2.22
N GLY A 72 -6.23 7.96 -1.30
CA GLY A 72 -6.49 8.17 0.11
C GLY A 72 -7.22 9.47 0.37
N ILE A 73 -6.68 10.59 -0.12
CA ILE A 73 -7.32 11.90 0.08
C ILE A 73 -8.43 12.17 -0.93
N PHE A 74 -8.31 11.67 -2.17
CA PHE A 74 -9.35 11.93 -3.18
C PHE A 74 -10.62 11.10 -2.98
N THR A 75 -10.54 9.88 -2.44
CA THR A 75 -11.66 8.95 -2.33
C THR A 75 -11.84 8.37 -0.93
N VAL A 76 -10.78 7.77 -0.34
CA VAL A 76 -10.89 7.08 0.96
C VAL A 76 -11.25 8.04 2.11
N VAL A 77 -10.96 9.33 1.97
CA VAL A 77 -11.41 10.38 2.91
C VAL A 77 -12.94 10.39 3.07
N GLY A 78 -13.70 10.15 2.01
CA GLY A 78 -15.16 10.03 2.06
C GLY A 78 -15.61 8.82 2.90
N ILE A 79 -14.98 7.66 2.65
CA ILE A 79 -15.26 6.43 3.42
C ILE A 79 -14.88 6.61 4.90
N ALA A 80 -13.76 7.25 5.19
CA ALA A 80 -13.32 7.50 6.57
C ALA A 80 -14.23 8.51 7.31
N ALA A 81 -14.82 9.48 6.58
CA ALA A 81 -15.77 10.45 7.12
C ALA A 81 -17.16 9.85 7.33
N ALA A 82 -17.75 9.30 6.28
CA ALA A 82 -19.14 8.83 6.27
C ALA A 82 -19.31 7.40 6.80
N GLY A 83 -18.29 6.56 6.69
CA GLY A 83 -18.35 5.13 6.91
C GLY A 83 -18.48 4.35 5.60
N GLY A 84 -18.34 3.05 5.69
CA GLY A 84 -18.50 2.09 4.60
C GLY A 84 -19.40 0.95 5.00
N PRO A 85 -19.60 -0.06 4.12
CA PRO A 85 -20.49 -1.19 4.39
C PRO A 85 -20.16 -1.99 5.66
N GLU A 86 -18.88 -2.03 6.05
CA GLU A 86 -18.39 -2.77 7.22
C GLU A 86 -17.76 -1.84 8.28
N SER A 87 -17.86 -0.51 8.13
CA SER A 87 -17.15 0.43 9.00
C SER A 87 -17.98 1.66 9.35
N VAL A 88 -17.83 2.11 10.58
CA VAL A 88 -18.45 3.37 11.05
C VAL A 88 -17.56 4.55 10.68
N GLY A 89 -18.16 5.65 10.22
CA GLY A 89 -17.45 6.87 9.88
C GLY A 89 -17.04 7.69 11.11
N ALA A 90 -15.97 8.46 10.96
CA ALA A 90 -15.49 9.37 12.00
C ALA A 90 -16.31 10.68 12.08
N GLY A 91 -17.03 11.02 11.05
CA GLY A 91 -17.64 12.33 10.91
C GLY A 91 -16.62 13.45 10.87
N PRO A 92 -16.95 14.65 11.37
CA PRO A 92 -16.02 15.77 11.48
C PRO A 92 -14.77 15.45 12.31
N ALA A 93 -14.88 14.51 13.27
CA ALA A 93 -13.73 14.02 14.04
C ALA A 93 -12.69 13.27 13.20
N LEU A 94 -12.90 13.11 11.89
CA LEU A 94 -11.89 12.63 10.94
C LEU A 94 -10.58 13.42 11.03
N VAL A 95 -10.62 14.69 11.39
CA VAL A 95 -9.42 15.50 11.68
C VAL A 95 -8.56 14.86 12.76
N VAL A 96 -9.19 14.37 13.85
CA VAL A 96 -8.48 13.66 14.94
C VAL A 96 -7.95 12.32 14.43
N SER A 97 -8.75 11.61 13.61
CA SER A 97 -8.35 10.36 12.97
C SER A 97 -7.10 10.54 12.10
N MET A 98 -7.03 11.63 11.32
CA MET A 98 -5.86 11.95 10.48
C MET A 98 -4.62 12.23 11.32
N VAL A 99 -4.74 12.95 12.42
CA VAL A 99 -3.62 13.18 13.34
C VAL A 99 -3.14 11.87 13.98
N LEU A 100 -4.05 11.00 14.42
CA LEU A 100 -3.69 9.68 14.97
C LEU A 100 -2.98 8.80 13.93
N ALA A 101 -3.50 8.74 12.70
CA ALA A 101 -2.87 8.00 11.61
C ALA A 101 -1.47 8.56 11.28
N SER A 102 -1.33 9.89 11.24
CA SER A 102 -0.05 10.53 10.98
C SER A 102 0.98 10.25 12.07
N LEU A 103 0.58 10.20 13.35
CA LEU A 103 1.48 9.85 14.46
C LEU A 103 2.03 8.43 14.31
N ALA A 104 1.18 7.45 13.96
CA ALA A 104 1.63 6.09 13.68
C ALA A 104 2.66 6.06 12.51
N CYS A 105 2.39 6.86 11.46
CA CYS A 105 3.31 7.02 10.32
C CYS A 105 4.62 7.72 10.72
N VAL A 106 4.59 8.77 11.53
CA VAL A 106 5.78 9.53 11.96
C VAL A 106 6.76 8.63 12.71
N PHE A 107 6.28 7.82 13.67
CA PHE A 107 7.15 6.91 14.41
C PHE A 107 7.81 5.88 13.49
N SER A 108 7.06 5.31 12.56
CA SER A 108 7.57 4.36 11.57
C SER A 108 8.50 5.04 10.57
N ALA A 109 8.16 6.22 10.07
CA ALA A 109 8.96 7.01 9.12
C ALA A 109 10.33 7.39 9.68
N MET A 110 10.43 7.67 10.99
CA MET A 110 11.71 7.88 11.66
C MET A 110 12.57 6.62 11.67
N CYS A 111 11.97 5.44 11.87
CA CYS A 111 12.67 4.16 11.79
C CYS A 111 13.17 3.86 10.37
N TYR A 112 12.31 4.08 9.37
CA TYR A 112 12.71 4.03 7.95
C TYR A 112 13.85 4.99 7.62
N SER A 113 13.81 6.22 8.16
CA SER A 113 14.85 7.23 7.97
C SER A 113 16.19 6.80 8.55
N GLU A 114 16.22 6.13 9.72
CA GLU A 114 17.44 5.57 10.29
C GLU A 114 18.03 4.50 9.36
N PHE A 115 17.22 3.53 8.89
CA PHE A 115 17.68 2.53 7.93
C PHE A 115 18.16 3.14 6.61
N ALA A 116 17.37 4.03 6.02
CA ALA A 116 17.71 4.68 4.75
C ALA A 116 19.00 5.49 4.85
N SER A 117 19.32 6.04 6.03
CA SER A 117 20.58 6.74 6.26
C SER A 117 21.79 5.81 6.40
N MET A 118 21.58 4.57 6.93
CA MET A 118 22.65 3.58 7.13
C MET A 118 22.90 2.71 5.92
N ILE A 119 21.82 2.28 5.25
CA ILE A 119 21.83 1.34 4.13
C ILE A 119 21.02 1.94 2.99
N PRO A 120 21.54 2.97 2.29
CA PRO A 120 20.85 3.65 1.20
C PRO A 120 20.85 2.79 -0.07
N VAL A 121 20.08 1.69 -0.05
CA VAL A 121 19.92 0.72 -1.15
C VAL A 121 18.44 0.65 -1.53
N ALA A 122 18.15 0.58 -2.81
CA ALA A 122 16.80 0.40 -3.31
C ALA A 122 16.28 -1.01 -2.96
N GLY A 123 15.23 -1.09 -2.14
CA GLY A 123 14.65 -2.36 -1.69
C GLY A 123 13.80 -2.24 -0.42
N SER A 124 13.78 -1.04 0.19
CA SER A 124 12.88 -0.71 1.31
C SER A 124 12.93 -1.75 2.45
N ALA A 125 11.82 -1.94 3.16
CA ALA A 125 11.67 -2.81 4.31
C ALA A 125 12.15 -4.27 4.06
N TYR A 126 11.98 -4.80 2.85
CA TYR A 126 12.43 -6.16 2.50
C TYR A 126 13.94 -6.34 2.75
N LEU A 127 14.77 -5.44 2.20
CA LEU A 127 16.22 -5.53 2.35
C LEU A 127 16.68 -5.20 3.78
N TYR A 128 16.03 -4.25 4.45
CA TYR A 128 16.33 -3.93 5.85
C TYR A 128 16.09 -5.13 6.76
N THR A 129 14.98 -5.86 6.53
CA THR A 129 14.66 -7.09 7.27
C THR A 129 15.65 -8.20 6.96
N TYR A 130 16.07 -8.36 5.72
CA TYR A 130 17.06 -9.37 5.35
C TYR A 130 18.42 -9.12 6.02
N ALA A 131 18.82 -7.86 6.13
CA ALA A 131 20.06 -7.47 6.80
C ALA A 131 20.04 -7.62 8.33
N THR A 132 18.86 -7.66 8.96
CA THR A 132 18.72 -7.57 10.43
C THR A 132 18.08 -8.77 11.08
N MET A 133 17.12 -9.42 10.43
CA MET A 133 16.27 -10.46 11.02
C MET A 133 16.33 -11.80 10.24
N GLY A 134 16.94 -11.79 9.06
CA GLY A 134 17.21 -12.99 8.28
C GLY A 134 16.21 -13.30 7.18
N GLU A 135 16.45 -14.41 6.53
CA GLU A 135 15.83 -14.86 5.29
C GLU A 135 14.31 -15.00 5.38
N PHE A 136 13.81 -15.70 6.42
CA PHE A 136 12.39 -15.99 6.56
C PHE A 136 11.55 -14.72 6.77
N LEU A 137 12.01 -13.84 7.66
CA LEU A 137 11.29 -12.58 7.92
C LEU A 137 11.38 -11.63 6.73
N ALA A 138 12.50 -11.64 6.00
CA ALA A 138 12.59 -10.91 4.73
C ALA A 138 11.58 -11.42 3.70
N TRP A 139 11.41 -12.75 3.59
CA TRP A 139 10.37 -13.35 2.75
C TRP A 139 8.98 -12.85 3.15
N ILE A 140 8.63 -12.92 4.44
CA ILE A 140 7.32 -12.45 4.93
C ILE A 140 7.10 -10.97 4.57
N VAL A 141 8.09 -10.11 4.80
CA VAL A 141 7.98 -8.68 4.44
C VAL A 141 7.81 -8.50 2.93
N GLY A 142 8.59 -9.20 2.11
CA GLY A 142 8.44 -9.14 0.65
C GLY A 142 7.06 -9.60 0.18
N TRP A 143 6.52 -10.68 0.79
CA TRP A 143 5.19 -11.21 0.52
C TRP A 143 4.07 -10.24 0.90
N VAL A 144 4.24 -9.55 2.02
CA VAL A 144 3.31 -8.51 2.51
C VAL A 144 3.38 -7.24 1.66
N LEU A 145 4.59 -6.78 1.28
CA LEU A 145 4.77 -5.64 0.38
C LEU A 145 4.15 -5.91 -1.01
N MET A 146 4.24 -7.15 -1.50
CA MET A 146 3.57 -7.54 -2.74
C MET A 146 2.06 -7.37 -2.62
N LEU A 147 1.45 -7.84 -1.52
CA LEU A 147 0.02 -7.61 -1.24
C LEU A 147 -0.28 -6.12 -1.21
N GLU A 148 0.45 -5.35 -0.41
CA GLU A 148 0.28 -3.92 -0.22
C GLU A 148 0.21 -3.17 -1.56
N TYR A 149 1.20 -3.39 -2.44
CA TYR A 149 1.25 -2.68 -3.71
C TYR A 149 0.19 -3.14 -4.71
N LEU A 150 -0.14 -4.45 -4.77
CA LEU A 150 -1.15 -4.96 -5.70
C LEU A 150 -2.57 -4.58 -5.27
N VAL A 151 -2.91 -4.73 -3.99
CA VAL A 151 -4.26 -4.34 -3.53
C VAL A 151 -4.41 -2.82 -3.42
N GLY A 152 -3.33 -2.11 -3.06
CA GLY A 152 -3.28 -0.65 -3.15
C GLY A 152 -3.55 -0.16 -4.58
N TYR A 153 -2.97 -0.83 -5.57
CA TYR A 153 -3.26 -0.56 -6.98
C TYR A 153 -4.74 -0.75 -7.31
N ILE A 154 -5.36 -1.84 -6.85
CA ILE A 154 -6.79 -2.12 -7.08
C ILE A 154 -7.65 -1.01 -6.48
N ALA A 155 -7.36 -0.58 -5.25
CA ALA A 155 -8.09 0.52 -4.60
C ALA A 155 -7.97 1.83 -5.40
N VAL A 156 -6.76 2.16 -5.88
CA VAL A 156 -6.52 3.37 -6.69
C VAL A 156 -7.20 3.28 -8.05
N ALA A 157 -7.22 2.10 -8.69
CA ALA A 157 -7.91 1.90 -9.98
C ALA A 157 -9.43 2.05 -9.85
N SER A 158 -10.01 1.60 -8.74
CA SER A 158 -11.43 1.82 -8.44
C SER A 158 -11.74 3.30 -8.20
N ALA A 159 -10.89 4.00 -7.45
CA ALA A 159 -10.98 5.44 -7.26
C ALA A 159 -10.86 6.21 -8.58
N TRP A 160 -9.93 5.81 -9.44
CA TRP A 160 -9.75 6.39 -10.78
C TRP A 160 -11.02 6.28 -11.60
N THR A 161 -11.68 5.12 -11.59
CA THR A 161 -12.96 4.91 -12.28
C THR A 161 -14.04 5.85 -11.75
N GLY A 162 -14.18 6.03 -10.44
CA GLY A 162 -15.14 6.96 -9.84
C GLY A 162 -14.97 8.39 -10.36
N TYR A 163 -13.73 8.92 -10.33
CA TYR A 163 -13.43 10.25 -10.87
C TYR A 163 -13.60 10.33 -12.40
N PHE A 164 -13.30 9.26 -13.13
CA PHE A 164 -13.51 9.20 -14.56
C PHE A 164 -15.01 9.29 -14.91
N MET A 165 -15.85 8.58 -14.17
CA MET A 165 -17.31 8.66 -14.35
C MET A 165 -17.85 10.03 -13.95
N GLN A 166 -17.37 10.62 -12.87
CA GLN A 166 -17.73 12.00 -12.48
C GLN A 166 -17.33 13.01 -13.55
N PHE A 167 -16.15 12.86 -14.14
CA PHE A 167 -15.71 13.68 -15.26
C PHE A 167 -16.63 13.54 -16.48
N LEU A 168 -16.99 12.32 -16.88
CA LEU A 168 -17.91 12.08 -18.00
C LEU A 168 -19.30 12.65 -17.76
N GLN A 169 -19.80 12.63 -16.54
CA GLN A 169 -21.09 13.22 -16.18
C GLN A 169 -21.13 14.73 -16.46
N GLY A 170 -20.01 15.45 -16.30
CA GLY A 170 -19.88 16.85 -16.68
C GLY A 170 -20.15 17.11 -18.18
N PHE A 171 -20.00 16.10 -19.02
CA PHE A 171 -20.25 16.16 -20.48
C PHE A 171 -21.56 15.48 -20.89
N SER A 172 -22.50 15.26 -19.97
CA SER A 172 -23.77 14.55 -20.20
C SER A 172 -24.61 15.13 -21.35
N LYS A 173 -24.48 16.43 -21.64
CA LYS A 173 -25.16 17.08 -22.77
C LYS A 173 -24.60 16.72 -24.14
N TYR A 174 -23.35 16.26 -24.20
CA TYR A 174 -22.60 16.04 -25.44
C TYR A 174 -22.33 14.57 -25.73
N LEU A 175 -22.36 13.72 -24.69
CA LEU A 175 -22.04 12.31 -24.79
C LEU A 175 -23.30 11.45 -24.80
N PRO A 176 -23.29 10.30 -25.51
CA PRO A 176 -24.38 9.33 -25.46
C PRO A 176 -24.64 8.84 -24.02
N HIS A 177 -25.94 8.66 -23.69
CA HIS A 177 -26.39 8.28 -22.35
C HIS A 177 -25.68 7.02 -21.80
N PHE A 178 -25.43 6.02 -22.65
CA PHE A 178 -24.76 4.77 -22.22
C PHE A 178 -23.28 4.96 -21.84
N ILE A 179 -22.61 6.03 -22.30
CA ILE A 179 -21.23 6.37 -21.93
C ILE A 179 -21.22 7.07 -20.57
N VAL A 180 -22.19 7.97 -20.33
CA VAL A 180 -22.30 8.75 -19.10
C VAL A 180 -22.89 7.92 -17.96
N ASN A 181 -23.84 7.04 -18.28
CA ASN A 181 -24.54 6.17 -17.33
C ASN A 181 -24.45 4.70 -17.80
N PRO A 182 -23.26 4.10 -17.79
CA PRO A 182 -23.12 2.69 -18.15
C PRO A 182 -23.77 1.80 -17.08
N PRO A 183 -24.06 0.52 -17.39
CA PRO A 183 -24.55 -0.43 -16.41
C PRO A 183 -23.60 -0.54 -15.22
N VAL A 184 -24.16 -0.62 -13.99
CA VAL A 184 -23.40 -0.60 -12.74
C VAL A 184 -22.36 -1.73 -12.68
N TRP A 185 -22.70 -2.91 -13.22
CA TRP A 185 -21.80 -4.06 -13.28
C TRP A 185 -20.59 -3.89 -14.20
N LEU A 186 -20.59 -2.86 -15.07
CA LEU A 186 -19.49 -2.58 -16.01
C LEU A 186 -18.45 -1.61 -15.43
N ILE A 187 -18.75 -0.94 -14.31
CA ILE A 187 -17.91 0.11 -13.73
C ILE A 187 -17.54 -0.11 -12.27
N HIS A 188 -18.06 -1.16 -11.64
CA HIS A 188 -17.79 -1.48 -10.24
C HIS A 188 -17.46 -2.97 -10.05
N ASP A 189 -16.83 -3.29 -8.92
CA ASP A 189 -16.76 -4.65 -8.39
C ASP A 189 -18.17 -5.16 -8.00
N TYR A 190 -18.29 -6.48 -7.81
CA TYR A 190 -19.59 -7.12 -7.54
C TYR A 190 -20.28 -6.59 -6.26
N LYS A 191 -19.53 -6.41 -5.15
CA LYS A 191 -20.13 -5.94 -3.88
C LYS A 191 -20.67 -4.52 -4.03
N THR A 192 -19.92 -3.63 -4.66
CA THR A 192 -20.33 -2.25 -4.91
C THR A 192 -21.51 -2.18 -5.88
N ALA A 193 -21.47 -2.96 -6.97
CA ALA A 193 -22.57 -3.02 -7.94
C ALA A 193 -23.87 -3.52 -7.31
N ALA A 194 -23.80 -4.59 -6.51
CA ALA A 194 -24.95 -5.15 -5.81
C ALA A 194 -25.54 -4.15 -4.78
N SER A 195 -24.70 -3.47 -4.00
CA SER A 195 -25.16 -2.45 -3.04
C SER A 195 -25.91 -1.31 -3.74
N ILE A 196 -25.33 -0.76 -4.81
CA ILE A 196 -25.97 0.33 -5.59
C ILE A 196 -27.34 -0.10 -6.17
N LEU A 197 -27.46 -1.36 -6.61
CA LEU A 197 -28.74 -1.87 -7.15
C LEU A 197 -29.77 -2.05 -6.03
N VAL A 198 -29.38 -2.59 -4.89
CA VAL A 198 -30.26 -2.73 -3.71
C VAL A 198 -30.76 -1.37 -3.22
N ASP A 199 -29.89 -0.37 -3.13
CA ASP A 199 -30.26 0.99 -2.73
C ASP A 199 -31.27 1.64 -3.69
N LYS A 200 -31.27 1.21 -4.97
CA LYS A 200 -32.26 1.62 -5.99
C LYS A 200 -33.53 0.76 -5.99
N GLY A 201 -33.64 -0.23 -5.10
CA GLY A 201 -34.76 -1.17 -5.08
C GLY A 201 -34.76 -2.17 -6.23
N ILE A 202 -33.59 -2.43 -6.85
CA ILE A 202 -33.42 -3.31 -8.00
C ILE A 202 -32.75 -4.61 -7.52
N ASP A 203 -33.27 -5.76 -7.94
CA ASP A 203 -32.67 -7.06 -7.60
C ASP A 203 -31.34 -7.26 -8.35
N PRO A 204 -30.21 -7.39 -7.64
CA PRO A 204 -28.90 -7.63 -8.25
C PRO A 204 -28.84 -8.93 -9.07
N ALA A 205 -29.58 -9.97 -8.67
CA ALA A 205 -29.55 -11.27 -9.34
C ALA A 205 -30.12 -11.20 -10.75
N LEU A 206 -31.03 -10.27 -11.02
CA LEU A 206 -31.65 -10.09 -12.34
C LEU A 206 -30.88 -9.08 -13.23
N ASN A 207 -30.09 -8.20 -12.61
CA ASN A 207 -29.47 -7.08 -13.32
C ASN A 207 -27.95 -7.18 -13.50
N ILE A 208 -27.30 -8.11 -12.78
CA ILE A 208 -25.87 -8.42 -12.97
C ILE A 208 -25.78 -9.67 -13.88
N PRO A 209 -25.02 -9.61 -14.99
CA PRO A 209 -24.82 -10.78 -15.86
C PRO A 209 -24.22 -11.97 -15.13
N HIS A 210 -24.67 -13.18 -15.47
CA HIS A 210 -24.13 -14.41 -14.94
C HIS A 210 -23.44 -15.23 -16.04
N ILE A 211 -22.21 -15.67 -15.78
CA ILE A 211 -21.46 -16.60 -16.64
C ILE A 211 -21.30 -17.90 -15.86
N LEU A 212 -21.81 -18.99 -16.38
CA LEU A 212 -21.81 -20.30 -15.68
C LEU A 212 -22.43 -20.26 -14.28
N GLY A 213 -23.47 -19.42 -14.07
CA GLY A 213 -24.10 -19.23 -12.76
C GLY A 213 -23.34 -18.34 -11.77
N ILE A 214 -22.19 -17.80 -12.15
CA ILE A 214 -21.41 -16.88 -11.33
C ILE A 214 -21.72 -15.45 -11.77
N PRO A 215 -22.12 -14.53 -10.85
CA PRO A 215 -22.35 -13.13 -11.21
C PRO A 215 -21.04 -12.47 -11.62
N VAL A 216 -21.05 -11.76 -12.76
CA VAL A 216 -19.86 -11.09 -13.31
C VAL A 216 -20.08 -9.58 -13.29
N SER A 217 -19.26 -8.91 -12.50
CA SER A 217 -19.17 -7.46 -12.45
C SER A 217 -17.70 -7.07 -12.61
N ILE A 218 -17.42 -6.11 -13.47
CA ILE A 218 -16.05 -5.72 -13.84
C ILE A 218 -15.87 -4.21 -13.80
N ASN A 219 -14.75 -3.76 -13.32
CA ASN A 219 -14.35 -2.36 -13.41
C ASN A 219 -13.68 -2.09 -14.78
N PHE A 220 -14.46 -2.01 -15.86
CA PHE A 220 -13.94 -1.87 -17.22
C PHE A 220 -13.02 -0.65 -17.42
N PRO A 221 -13.37 0.59 -16.98
CA PRO A 221 -12.47 1.73 -17.10
C PRO A 221 -11.15 1.53 -16.36
N GLY A 222 -11.19 0.97 -15.16
CA GLY A 222 -10.01 0.64 -14.36
C GLY A 222 -9.13 -0.42 -15.04
N ILE A 223 -9.74 -1.45 -15.65
CA ILE A 223 -9.03 -2.47 -16.44
C ILE A 223 -8.34 -1.84 -17.65
N LEU A 224 -9.04 -1.00 -18.39
CA LEU A 224 -8.47 -0.31 -19.56
C LEU A 224 -7.25 0.54 -19.15
N MET A 225 -7.37 1.30 -18.05
CA MET A 225 -6.27 2.09 -17.51
C MET A 225 -5.10 1.20 -17.06
N THR A 226 -5.38 0.06 -16.44
CA THR A 226 -4.37 -0.92 -16.02
C THR A 226 -3.58 -1.46 -17.21
N LEU A 227 -4.26 -1.76 -18.33
CA LEU A 227 -3.60 -2.20 -19.58
C LEU A 227 -2.74 -1.10 -20.20
N ILE A 228 -3.20 0.15 -20.16
CA ILE A 228 -2.41 1.31 -20.63
C ILE A 228 -1.14 1.44 -19.79
N ILE A 229 -1.24 1.38 -18.47
CA ILE A 229 -0.09 1.46 -17.56
C ILE A 229 0.88 0.29 -17.80
N MET A 230 0.38 -0.94 -17.98
CA MET A 230 1.20 -2.09 -18.34
C MET A 230 2.02 -1.80 -19.60
N GLY A 231 1.38 -1.29 -20.65
CA GLY A 231 2.06 -0.94 -21.91
C GLY A 231 3.15 0.11 -21.73
N ILE A 232 2.88 1.15 -20.92
CA ILE A 232 3.88 2.20 -20.58
C ILE A 232 5.06 1.60 -19.82
N LEU A 233 4.81 0.78 -18.79
CA LEU A 233 5.84 0.18 -17.95
C LEU A 233 6.71 -0.82 -18.74
N ILE A 234 6.14 -1.59 -19.65
CA ILE A 234 6.89 -2.51 -20.52
C ILE A 234 7.80 -1.73 -21.47
N LYS A 235 7.33 -0.64 -22.09
CA LYS A 235 8.14 0.21 -22.97
C LYS A 235 9.29 0.91 -22.23
N GLY A 236 9.15 1.08 -20.91
CA GLY A 236 10.15 1.73 -20.05
C GLY A 236 9.92 3.24 -19.90
N ILE A 237 10.19 3.72 -18.68
CA ILE A 237 9.91 5.10 -18.27
C ILE A 237 11.22 5.90 -18.30
N LYS A 238 11.70 6.31 -19.47
CA LYS A 238 12.87 7.22 -19.56
C LYS A 238 12.54 8.70 -19.29
N GLU A 239 11.27 9.10 -19.40
CA GLU A 239 10.82 10.49 -19.26
C GLU A 239 10.09 10.78 -17.93
N SER A 240 10.10 9.83 -17.03
CA SER A 240 9.19 9.72 -15.89
C SER A 240 9.35 10.81 -14.81
N ALA A 241 10.55 11.26 -14.48
CA ALA A 241 10.74 12.17 -13.35
C ALA A 241 10.14 13.57 -13.61
N LYS A 242 10.27 14.11 -14.82
CA LYS A 242 9.67 15.40 -15.19
C LYS A 242 8.15 15.31 -15.27
N MET A 243 7.64 14.22 -15.86
CA MET A 243 6.21 13.96 -15.98
C MET A 243 5.56 13.69 -14.63
N ALA A 244 6.23 12.92 -13.76
CA ALA A 244 5.80 12.71 -12.39
C ALA A 244 5.76 14.02 -11.59
N GLY A 245 6.79 14.87 -11.70
CA GLY A 245 6.79 16.19 -11.05
C GLY A 245 5.68 17.12 -11.54
N PHE A 246 5.37 17.10 -12.84
CA PHE A 246 4.24 17.85 -13.40
C PHE A 246 2.89 17.34 -12.87
N MET A 247 2.70 16.02 -12.81
CA MET A 247 1.49 15.42 -12.24
C MET A 247 1.32 15.75 -10.74
N VAL A 248 2.45 15.80 -9.99
CA VAL A 248 2.45 16.23 -8.58
C VAL A 248 2.00 17.68 -8.44
N LEU A 249 2.49 18.56 -9.29
CA LEU A 249 2.10 19.97 -9.29
C LEU A 249 0.60 20.12 -9.54
N ILE A 250 0.05 19.41 -10.54
CA ILE A 250 -1.40 19.44 -10.85
C ILE A 250 -2.22 19.01 -9.63
N LYS A 251 -1.89 17.88 -9.00
CA LYS A 251 -2.69 17.40 -7.86
C LYS A 251 -2.62 18.33 -6.63
N ILE A 252 -1.48 18.99 -6.39
CA ILE A 252 -1.38 20.02 -5.33
C ILE A 252 -2.25 21.22 -5.69
N MET A 253 -2.16 21.73 -6.94
CA MET A 253 -3.01 22.84 -7.38
C MET A 253 -4.50 22.53 -7.24
N VAL A 254 -4.92 21.31 -7.57
CA VAL A 254 -6.32 20.89 -7.46
C VAL A 254 -6.78 20.81 -5.99
N ILE A 255 -5.93 20.33 -5.08
CA ILE A 255 -6.24 20.33 -3.65
C ILE A 255 -6.34 21.76 -3.12
N VAL A 256 -5.42 22.65 -3.50
CA VAL A 256 -5.48 24.07 -3.14
C VAL A 256 -6.75 24.72 -3.69
N LEU A 257 -7.12 24.40 -4.95
CA LEU A 257 -8.36 24.87 -5.55
C LEU A 257 -9.59 24.40 -4.74
N PHE A 258 -9.61 23.13 -4.33
CA PHE A 258 -10.66 22.59 -3.45
C PHE A 258 -10.72 23.34 -2.12
N LEU A 259 -9.57 23.53 -1.45
CA LEU A 259 -9.49 24.21 -0.16
C LEU A 259 -9.96 25.67 -0.26
N VAL A 260 -9.48 26.40 -1.25
CA VAL A 260 -9.84 27.81 -1.44
C VAL A 260 -11.32 27.96 -1.79
N THR A 261 -11.81 27.20 -2.79
CA THR A 261 -13.22 27.28 -3.19
C THR A 261 -14.14 26.77 -2.08
N GLY A 262 -13.82 25.62 -1.49
CA GLY A 262 -14.64 24.96 -0.47
C GLY A 262 -14.76 25.78 0.81
N ALA A 263 -13.71 26.51 1.21
CA ALA A 263 -13.71 27.33 2.42
C ALA A 263 -14.84 28.38 2.45
N PHE A 264 -15.27 28.89 1.30
CA PHE A 264 -16.40 29.85 1.21
C PHE A 264 -17.78 29.21 1.45
N TYR A 265 -17.87 27.89 1.38
CA TYR A 265 -19.12 27.14 1.51
C TYR A 265 -19.19 26.31 2.80
N VAL A 266 -18.19 26.42 3.67
CA VAL A 266 -18.19 25.77 4.98
C VAL A 266 -19.31 26.31 5.85
N LYS A 267 -20.13 25.39 6.38
CA LYS A 267 -21.20 25.66 7.35
C LYS A 267 -20.82 25.01 8.68
N PRO A 268 -20.58 25.80 9.75
CA PRO A 268 -20.18 25.25 11.06
C PRO A 268 -21.17 24.24 11.63
N GLU A 269 -22.46 24.32 11.25
CA GLU A 269 -23.50 23.39 11.67
C GLU A 269 -23.19 21.95 11.22
N ASN A 270 -22.51 21.76 10.09
CA ASN A 270 -22.12 20.44 9.56
C ASN A 270 -21.06 19.75 10.44
N TRP A 271 -20.40 20.50 11.33
CA TRP A 271 -19.44 19.91 12.28
C TRP A 271 -20.10 19.44 13.59
N THR A 272 -21.45 19.52 13.70
CA THR A 272 -22.20 19.10 14.87
C THR A 272 -23.14 17.95 14.51
N PRO A 273 -23.06 16.78 15.20
CA PRO A 273 -22.13 16.45 16.27
C PRO A 273 -20.70 16.19 15.74
N PHE A 274 -19.68 16.67 16.47
CA PHE A 274 -18.28 16.56 16.03
C PHE A 274 -17.80 15.11 15.88
N ALA A 275 -18.17 14.24 16.80
CA ALA A 275 -17.85 12.81 16.79
C ALA A 275 -19.13 11.96 16.91
N PRO A 276 -19.92 11.80 15.83
CA PRO A 276 -21.22 11.12 15.88
C PRO A 276 -21.13 9.67 16.35
N ASN A 277 -20.04 8.97 16.04
CA ASN A 277 -19.77 7.60 16.45
C ASN A 277 -18.73 7.50 17.59
N GLY A 278 -18.45 8.60 18.27
CA GLY A 278 -17.51 8.66 19.40
C GLY A 278 -16.12 8.13 19.07
N PHE A 279 -15.47 7.53 20.05
CA PHE A 279 -14.13 6.96 19.87
C PHE A 279 -14.08 5.85 18.82
N SER A 280 -15.16 5.08 18.66
CA SER A 280 -15.22 4.00 17.66
C SER A 280 -15.04 4.56 16.24
N GLY A 281 -15.75 5.64 15.91
CA GLY A 281 -15.60 6.32 14.62
C GLY A 281 -14.20 6.91 14.44
N ILE A 282 -13.63 7.53 15.48
CA ILE A 282 -12.29 8.14 15.42
C ILE A 282 -11.20 7.07 15.14
N PHE A 283 -11.20 5.95 15.86
CA PHE A 283 -10.20 4.90 15.67
C PHE A 283 -10.39 4.15 14.36
N MET A 284 -11.64 3.87 13.95
CA MET A 284 -11.92 3.27 12.65
C MET A 284 -11.56 4.22 11.51
N GLY A 285 -11.90 5.50 11.63
CA GLY A 285 -11.47 6.53 10.70
C GLY A 285 -9.95 6.63 10.60
N ALA A 286 -9.22 6.54 11.73
CA ALA A 286 -7.75 6.53 11.72
C ALA A 286 -7.19 5.31 11.00
N PHE A 287 -7.77 4.13 11.19
CA PHE A 287 -7.40 2.92 10.46
C PHE A 287 -7.64 3.07 8.96
N ILE A 288 -8.83 3.54 8.55
CA ILE A 288 -9.19 3.68 7.14
C ILE A 288 -8.32 4.73 6.46
N ILE A 289 -8.18 5.93 7.08
CA ILE A 289 -7.43 7.03 6.48
C ILE A 289 -5.91 6.83 6.53
N PHE A 290 -5.41 5.87 7.29
CA PHE A 290 -4.00 5.49 7.27
C PHE A 290 -3.52 5.16 5.86
N PHE A 291 -4.39 4.56 5.03
CA PHE A 291 -4.15 4.33 3.61
C PHE A 291 -3.69 5.58 2.86
N ALA A 292 -4.17 6.75 3.26
CA ALA A 292 -3.81 8.01 2.63
C ALA A 292 -2.35 8.43 2.89
N TYR A 293 -1.70 7.89 3.93
CA TYR A 293 -0.31 8.21 4.29
C TYR A 293 0.70 7.23 3.70
N ILE A 294 0.25 6.14 3.08
CA ILE A 294 1.14 5.15 2.43
C ILE A 294 1.85 5.82 1.25
N GLY A 295 3.14 5.51 1.09
CA GLY A 295 3.95 5.99 -0.03
C GLY A 295 5.25 6.71 0.38
N PHE A 296 5.39 7.19 1.63
CA PHE A 296 6.65 7.77 2.08
C PHE A 296 7.80 6.74 2.13
N ASP A 297 7.48 5.48 2.35
CA ASP A 297 8.40 4.34 2.32
C ASP A 297 8.99 4.10 0.94
N ALA A 298 8.25 4.46 -0.12
CA ALA A 298 8.73 4.42 -1.49
C ALA A 298 9.92 5.37 -1.73
N LEU A 299 10.08 6.45 -0.93
CA LEU A 299 11.26 7.33 -0.98
C LEU A 299 12.56 6.57 -0.67
N ALA A 300 12.49 5.55 0.19
CA ALA A 300 13.65 4.71 0.48
C ALA A 300 14.15 3.96 -0.76
N THR A 301 13.29 3.71 -1.75
CA THR A 301 13.70 3.09 -3.02
C THR A 301 14.46 4.02 -3.94
N ALA A 302 14.37 5.35 -3.74
CA ALA A 302 15.10 6.38 -4.48
C ALA A 302 16.50 6.69 -3.88
N ALA A 303 16.92 5.89 -2.89
CA ALA A 303 18.17 6.12 -2.16
C ALA A 303 19.40 6.19 -3.08
N GLU A 304 19.48 5.34 -4.10
CA GLU A 304 20.61 5.23 -5.02
C GLU A 304 20.71 6.44 -5.98
N GLU A 305 19.60 7.16 -6.20
CA GLU A 305 19.53 8.37 -7.04
C GLU A 305 19.67 9.67 -6.23
N THR A 306 19.78 9.56 -4.90
CA THR A 306 19.78 10.70 -3.97
C THR A 306 21.18 11.25 -3.74
N LYS A 307 21.33 12.59 -3.81
CA LYS A 307 22.54 13.30 -3.35
C LYS A 307 22.58 13.27 -1.83
N ASN A 308 23.73 12.94 -1.25
CA ASN A 308 23.88 12.83 0.22
C ASN A 308 22.70 12.08 0.88
N PRO A 309 22.43 10.83 0.49
CA PRO A 309 21.21 10.10 0.87
C PRO A 309 21.05 10.00 2.40
N GLN A 310 22.16 9.92 3.13
CA GLN A 310 22.21 9.87 4.58
C GLN A 310 21.52 11.07 5.28
N LYS A 311 21.53 12.24 4.67
CA LYS A 311 20.90 13.47 5.17
C LYS A 311 19.57 13.75 4.48
N ASN A 312 19.53 13.61 3.16
CA ASN A 312 18.39 14.06 2.36
C ASN A 312 17.20 13.12 2.41
N LEU A 313 17.41 11.78 2.56
CA LEU A 313 16.32 10.83 2.71
C LEU A 313 15.49 11.06 3.98
N PRO A 314 16.08 11.19 5.19
CA PRO A 314 15.32 11.55 6.39
C PRO A 314 14.52 12.83 6.25
N ILE A 315 15.11 13.88 5.66
CA ILE A 315 14.44 15.17 5.41
C ILE A 315 13.26 14.97 4.44
N GLY A 316 13.47 14.20 3.36
CA GLY A 316 12.42 13.89 2.39
C GLY A 316 11.24 13.15 3.00
N ILE A 317 11.53 12.08 3.74
CA ILE A 317 10.51 11.20 4.37
C ILE A 317 9.69 11.98 5.41
N ILE A 318 10.36 12.64 6.37
CA ILE A 318 9.67 13.34 7.46
C ILE A 318 8.98 14.61 6.95
N GLY A 319 9.65 15.34 6.06
CA GLY A 319 9.13 16.59 5.50
C GLY A 319 7.88 16.36 4.64
N SER A 320 7.89 15.35 3.77
CA SER A 320 6.70 15.01 2.96
C SER A 320 5.51 14.60 3.83
N LEU A 321 5.74 13.79 4.86
CA LEU A 321 4.70 13.36 5.79
C LEU A 321 4.10 14.53 6.58
N GLY A 322 4.94 15.47 7.05
CA GLY A 322 4.47 16.67 7.76
C GLY A 322 3.60 17.57 6.89
N ILE A 323 4.05 17.85 5.66
CA ILE A 323 3.30 18.69 4.70
C ILE A 323 1.96 18.03 4.34
N THR A 324 1.97 16.74 4.02
CA THR A 324 0.73 16.02 3.66
C THR A 324 -0.24 15.93 4.81
N THR A 325 0.23 15.79 6.06
CA THR A 325 -0.66 15.80 7.24
C THR A 325 -1.42 17.11 7.36
N ILE A 326 -0.74 18.25 7.20
CA ILE A 326 -1.39 19.57 7.25
C ILE A 326 -2.45 19.68 6.15
N ILE A 327 -2.10 19.31 4.91
CA ILE A 327 -3.03 19.34 3.77
C ILE A 327 -4.25 18.46 4.05
N TYR A 328 -4.07 17.26 4.57
CA TYR A 328 -5.14 16.30 4.82
C TYR A 328 -6.10 16.75 5.89
N VAL A 329 -5.59 17.31 6.99
CA VAL A 329 -6.41 17.92 8.05
C VAL A 329 -7.28 19.05 7.48
N LEU A 330 -6.71 19.92 6.65
CA LEU A 330 -7.47 21.01 6.01
C LEU A 330 -8.54 20.47 5.06
N VAL A 331 -8.22 19.44 4.26
CA VAL A 331 -9.20 18.80 3.35
C VAL A 331 -10.35 18.17 4.15
N ALA A 332 -10.08 17.49 5.25
CA ALA A 332 -11.12 16.90 6.10
C ALA A 332 -12.03 17.95 6.70
N LEU A 333 -11.47 19.06 7.23
CA LEU A 333 -12.23 20.18 7.76
C LEU A 333 -13.17 20.76 6.71
N VAL A 334 -12.66 21.05 5.51
CA VAL A 334 -13.45 21.65 4.44
C VAL A 334 -14.51 20.68 3.93
N LEU A 335 -14.16 19.41 3.69
CA LEU A 335 -15.07 18.38 3.19
C LEU A 335 -16.27 18.20 4.15
N CYS A 336 -16.01 17.96 5.43
CA CYS A 336 -17.04 17.79 6.43
C CYS A 336 -17.79 19.09 6.77
N GLY A 337 -17.23 20.25 6.41
CA GLY A 337 -17.88 21.55 6.58
C GLY A 337 -18.82 21.92 5.44
N ILE A 338 -18.55 21.48 4.20
CA ILE A 338 -19.38 21.82 3.03
C ILE A 338 -20.75 21.13 3.09
N MET A 339 -20.78 19.83 3.46
CA MET A 339 -21.99 19.01 3.37
C MET A 339 -22.14 18.08 4.57
N PRO A 340 -23.40 17.67 4.90
CA PRO A 340 -23.66 16.64 5.89
C PRO A 340 -23.01 15.32 5.52
N ILE A 341 -22.60 14.54 6.54
CA ILE A 341 -21.82 13.31 6.39
C ILE A 341 -22.56 12.25 5.56
N ASP A 342 -23.86 12.12 5.77
CA ASP A 342 -24.76 11.18 5.09
C ASP A 342 -24.91 11.44 3.58
N LYS A 343 -24.50 12.63 3.11
CA LYS A 343 -24.52 13.03 1.70
C LYS A 343 -23.18 12.95 1.01
N ILE A 344 -22.12 12.56 1.72
CA ILE A 344 -20.78 12.43 1.13
C ILE A 344 -20.76 11.26 0.14
N ASP A 345 -20.41 11.55 -1.10
CA ASP A 345 -20.17 10.52 -2.12
C ASP A 345 -18.90 9.71 -1.80
N LEU A 346 -18.99 8.39 -1.85
CA LEU A 346 -17.88 7.51 -1.49
C LEU A 346 -16.90 7.26 -2.64
N GLN A 347 -17.27 7.63 -3.89
CA GLN A 347 -16.43 7.39 -5.07
C GLN A 347 -15.58 8.62 -5.43
N ALA A 348 -16.17 9.81 -5.38
CA ALA A 348 -15.50 11.06 -5.72
C ALA A 348 -15.87 12.20 -4.73
N PRO A 349 -15.62 12.03 -3.42
CA PRO A 349 -16.15 12.91 -2.36
C PRO A 349 -15.77 14.38 -2.54
N ILE A 350 -14.54 14.67 -2.97
CA ILE A 350 -14.04 16.04 -3.11
C ILE A 350 -14.72 16.77 -4.28
N ALA A 351 -14.83 16.11 -5.43
CA ALA A 351 -15.49 16.71 -6.61
C ALA A 351 -17.01 16.86 -6.37
N HIS A 352 -17.63 15.84 -5.77
CA HIS A 352 -19.05 15.85 -5.44
C HIS A 352 -19.39 16.97 -4.43
N ALA A 353 -18.57 17.19 -3.40
CA ALA A 353 -18.78 18.26 -2.42
C ALA A 353 -18.79 19.65 -3.09
N ILE A 354 -17.92 19.91 -4.04
CA ILE A 354 -17.87 21.18 -4.77
C ILE A 354 -19.03 21.30 -5.77
N SER A 355 -19.42 20.21 -6.45
CA SER A 355 -20.60 20.21 -7.33
C SER A 355 -21.89 20.46 -6.53
N SER A 356 -22.02 19.91 -5.32
CA SER A 356 -23.21 20.08 -4.47
C SER A 356 -23.50 21.55 -4.07
N VAL A 357 -22.48 22.42 -4.14
CA VAL A 357 -22.61 23.86 -3.88
C VAL A 357 -22.72 24.70 -5.17
N GLY A 358 -23.00 24.04 -6.31
CA GLY A 358 -23.23 24.69 -7.61
C GLY A 358 -21.96 25.11 -8.35
N GLN A 359 -20.79 24.60 -7.96
CA GLN A 359 -19.49 24.92 -8.60
C GLN A 359 -19.03 23.79 -9.54
N ASP A 360 -19.88 23.41 -10.50
CA ASP A 360 -19.67 22.25 -11.38
C ASP A 360 -18.39 22.35 -12.23
N TRP A 361 -18.03 23.56 -12.70
CA TRP A 361 -16.81 23.75 -13.48
C TRP A 361 -15.53 23.51 -12.62
N VAL A 362 -15.56 23.92 -11.34
CA VAL A 362 -14.48 23.65 -10.38
C VAL A 362 -14.42 22.15 -10.08
N ALA A 363 -15.56 21.50 -9.88
CA ALA A 363 -15.65 20.05 -9.68
C ALA A 363 -15.08 19.29 -10.89
N GLY A 364 -15.33 19.77 -12.11
CA GLY A 364 -14.73 19.23 -13.34
C GLY A 364 -13.19 19.34 -13.34
N LEU A 365 -12.64 20.51 -12.99
CA LEU A 365 -11.18 20.70 -12.85
C LEU A 365 -10.58 19.79 -11.77
N ILE A 366 -11.26 19.66 -10.64
CA ILE A 366 -10.86 18.75 -9.55
C ILE A 366 -10.83 17.31 -10.06
N SER A 367 -11.83 16.88 -10.82
CA SER A 367 -11.89 15.53 -11.38
C SER A 367 -10.74 15.25 -12.34
N ILE A 368 -10.41 16.18 -13.24
CA ILE A 368 -9.24 16.07 -14.15
C ILE A 368 -7.94 15.96 -13.36
N GLY A 369 -7.77 16.80 -12.34
CA GLY A 369 -6.58 16.78 -11.50
C GLY A 369 -6.47 15.50 -10.68
N ALA A 370 -7.60 14.99 -10.15
CA ALA A 370 -7.65 13.73 -9.45
C ALA A 370 -7.28 12.56 -10.38
N LEU A 371 -7.83 12.51 -11.60
CA LEU A 371 -7.50 11.51 -12.61
C LEU A 371 -6.00 11.50 -12.93
N THR A 372 -5.42 12.67 -13.14
CA THR A 372 -3.99 12.83 -13.42
C THR A 372 -3.17 12.34 -12.22
N GLY A 373 -3.56 12.74 -11.01
CA GLY A 373 -2.92 12.35 -9.76
C GLY A 373 -2.99 10.84 -9.51
N LEU A 374 -4.17 10.26 -9.64
CA LEU A 374 -4.40 8.81 -9.46
C LEU A 374 -3.64 7.99 -10.50
N THR A 375 -3.58 8.45 -11.76
CA THR A 375 -2.76 7.80 -12.80
C THR A 375 -1.29 7.72 -12.41
N SER A 376 -0.73 8.80 -11.82
CA SER A 376 0.65 8.80 -11.35
C SER A 376 0.88 7.77 -10.22
N VAL A 377 -0.07 7.64 -9.30
CA VAL A 377 0.00 6.67 -8.20
C VAL A 377 -0.11 5.23 -8.72
N LEU A 378 -1.01 4.97 -9.67
CA LEU A 378 -1.11 3.66 -10.33
C LEU A 378 0.22 3.25 -10.96
N MET A 379 0.90 4.17 -11.67
CA MET A 379 2.22 3.90 -12.25
C MET A 379 3.26 3.56 -11.17
N VAL A 380 3.29 4.30 -10.07
CA VAL A 380 4.25 4.09 -8.97
C VAL A 380 4.00 2.76 -8.26
N LEU A 381 2.75 2.44 -7.92
CA LEU A 381 2.39 1.19 -7.24
C LEU A 381 2.71 -0.04 -8.09
N MET A 382 2.36 -0.04 -9.39
CA MET A 382 2.69 -1.14 -10.29
C MET A 382 4.19 -1.28 -10.48
N LEU A 383 4.93 -0.17 -10.56
CA LEU A 383 6.38 -0.18 -10.64
C LEU A 383 6.99 -0.74 -9.35
N ALA A 384 6.50 -0.34 -8.17
CA ALA A 384 6.96 -0.85 -6.88
C ALA A 384 6.70 -2.35 -6.76
N ALA A 385 5.48 -2.82 -7.09
CA ALA A 385 5.14 -4.24 -7.11
C ALA A 385 6.09 -5.05 -7.99
N THR A 386 6.35 -4.57 -9.21
CA THR A 386 7.25 -5.26 -10.15
C THR A 386 8.70 -5.27 -9.67
N ARG A 387 9.18 -4.21 -9.03
CA ARG A 387 10.55 -4.13 -8.46
C ARG A 387 10.73 -5.09 -7.29
N ILE A 388 9.76 -5.19 -6.37
CA ILE A 388 9.82 -6.13 -5.24
C ILE A 388 9.79 -7.57 -5.75
N LEU A 389 8.88 -7.92 -6.66
CA LEU A 389 8.82 -9.26 -7.26
C LEU A 389 10.13 -9.62 -7.98
N TYR A 390 10.71 -8.65 -8.70
CA TYR A 390 12.00 -8.83 -9.37
C TYR A 390 13.14 -9.07 -8.37
N ALA A 391 13.20 -8.28 -7.29
CA ALA A 391 14.21 -8.44 -6.24
C ALA A 391 14.09 -9.80 -5.54
N MET A 392 12.86 -10.21 -5.18
CA MET A 392 12.60 -11.51 -4.57
C MET A 392 12.95 -12.67 -5.53
N SER A 393 12.70 -12.53 -6.83
CA SER A 393 13.10 -13.51 -7.82
C SER A 393 14.62 -13.59 -7.96
N ARG A 394 15.33 -12.45 -7.99
CA ARG A 394 16.80 -12.37 -8.01
C ARG A 394 17.42 -13.02 -6.78
N ASP A 395 16.80 -12.84 -5.62
CA ASP A 395 17.20 -13.46 -4.37
C ASP A 395 16.72 -14.93 -4.25
N LYS A 396 16.21 -15.53 -5.35
CA LYS A 396 15.77 -16.94 -5.51
C LYS A 396 14.53 -17.33 -4.68
N PHE A 397 13.84 -16.39 -4.08
CA PHE A 397 12.57 -16.65 -3.41
C PHE A 397 11.44 -17.00 -4.38
N LEU A 398 11.49 -16.47 -5.60
CA LEU A 398 10.53 -16.71 -6.67
C LEU A 398 11.20 -17.39 -7.89
N PRO A 399 10.41 -17.96 -8.82
CA PRO A 399 10.95 -18.62 -10.00
C PRO A 399 11.91 -17.76 -10.82
N LYS A 400 13.03 -18.34 -11.28
CA LYS A 400 14.04 -17.66 -12.12
C LYS A 400 13.45 -17.10 -13.42
N SER A 401 12.38 -17.69 -13.96
CA SER A 401 11.70 -17.21 -15.17
C SER A 401 11.19 -15.77 -15.01
N LEU A 402 10.84 -15.36 -13.79
CA LEU A 402 10.38 -14.00 -13.48
C LEU A 402 11.49 -12.94 -13.60
N GLN A 403 12.78 -13.34 -13.65
CA GLN A 403 13.90 -12.42 -13.91
C GLN A 403 14.02 -12.03 -15.39
N ALA A 404 13.18 -12.56 -16.28
CA ALA A 404 13.25 -12.29 -17.70
C ALA A 404 13.08 -10.80 -18.01
N VAL A 405 14.11 -10.22 -18.63
CA VAL A 405 14.13 -8.82 -19.05
C VAL A 405 13.85 -8.75 -20.54
N HIS A 406 12.98 -7.82 -20.95
CA HIS A 406 12.63 -7.63 -22.35
C HIS A 406 13.87 -7.27 -23.20
N PRO A 407 14.15 -7.97 -24.33
CA PRO A 407 15.38 -7.75 -25.10
C PRO A 407 15.59 -6.31 -25.56
N LYS A 408 14.54 -5.65 -26.04
CA LYS A 408 14.56 -4.28 -26.57
C LYS A 408 14.42 -3.21 -25.48
N PHE A 409 13.46 -3.37 -24.56
CA PHE A 409 13.10 -2.31 -23.61
C PHE A 409 13.85 -2.40 -22.28
N LYS A 410 14.50 -3.53 -22.00
CA LYS A 410 15.28 -3.77 -20.77
C LYS A 410 14.45 -3.64 -19.47
N THR A 411 13.17 -4.00 -19.55
CA THR A 411 12.20 -3.98 -18.44
C THR A 411 11.78 -5.41 -18.07
N PRO A 412 11.37 -5.69 -16.81
CA PRO A 412 10.90 -7.00 -16.37
C PRO A 412 9.45 -7.25 -16.83
N HIS A 413 9.26 -7.48 -18.15
CA HIS A 413 7.95 -7.52 -18.79
C HIS A 413 7.06 -8.66 -18.28
N LEU A 414 7.62 -9.85 -17.99
CA LEU A 414 6.83 -10.99 -17.53
C LEU A 414 6.19 -10.73 -16.15
N ILE A 415 6.97 -10.15 -15.22
CA ILE A 415 6.45 -9.74 -13.92
C ILE A 415 5.38 -8.67 -14.08
N THR A 416 5.59 -7.70 -14.97
CA THR A 416 4.62 -6.63 -15.22
C THR A 416 3.28 -7.19 -15.72
N VAL A 417 3.32 -8.13 -16.68
CA VAL A 417 2.10 -8.81 -17.16
C VAL A 417 1.43 -9.60 -16.03
N LEU A 418 2.18 -10.38 -15.26
CA LEU A 418 1.64 -11.17 -14.15
C LEU A 418 0.97 -10.28 -13.09
N ALA A 419 1.65 -9.21 -12.66
CA ALA A 419 1.10 -8.25 -11.69
C ALA A 419 -0.18 -7.57 -12.24
N THR A 420 -0.18 -7.20 -13.53
CA THR A 420 -1.36 -6.66 -14.21
C THR A 420 -2.54 -7.62 -14.18
N LEU A 421 -2.32 -8.89 -14.52
CA LEU A 421 -3.37 -9.92 -14.50
C LEU A 421 -3.94 -10.12 -13.09
N ILE A 422 -3.07 -10.14 -12.05
CA ILE A 422 -3.51 -10.24 -10.66
C ILE A 422 -4.38 -9.01 -10.29
N CYS A 423 -3.98 -7.80 -10.68
CA CYS A 423 -4.76 -6.59 -10.41
C CYS A 423 -6.11 -6.58 -11.15
N ILE A 424 -6.16 -7.03 -12.41
CA ILE A 424 -7.40 -7.12 -13.19
C ILE A 424 -8.36 -8.12 -12.53
N ILE A 425 -7.89 -9.32 -12.19
CA ILE A 425 -8.70 -10.33 -11.52
C ILE A 425 -9.14 -9.82 -10.14
N GLY A 426 -8.21 -9.27 -9.35
CA GLY A 426 -8.52 -8.74 -8.02
C GLY A 426 -9.54 -7.61 -8.03
N SER A 427 -9.54 -6.74 -9.05
CA SER A 427 -10.50 -5.64 -9.18
C SER A 427 -11.95 -6.09 -9.45
N THR A 428 -12.17 -7.36 -9.79
CA THR A 428 -13.49 -7.96 -9.95
C THR A 428 -14.12 -8.33 -8.59
N PHE A 429 -13.27 -8.70 -7.62
CA PHE A 429 -13.70 -9.25 -6.33
C PHE A 429 -13.53 -8.29 -5.15
N LEU A 430 -12.56 -7.38 -5.22
CA LEU A 430 -12.22 -6.46 -4.15
C LEU A 430 -12.80 -5.07 -4.41
N ASN A 431 -13.67 -4.61 -3.51
CA ASN A 431 -14.07 -3.21 -3.49
C ASN A 431 -12.96 -2.33 -2.90
N ILE A 432 -13.09 -1.02 -3.09
CA ILE A 432 -12.10 -0.03 -2.65
C ILE A 432 -11.83 -0.09 -1.14
N SER A 433 -12.86 -0.31 -0.31
CA SER A 433 -12.73 -0.38 1.14
C SER A 433 -11.90 -1.59 1.55
N THR A 434 -12.29 -2.80 1.12
CA THR A 434 -11.56 -4.04 1.41
C THR A 434 -10.12 -4.01 0.88
N ALA A 435 -9.91 -3.44 -0.30
CA ALA A 435 -8.56 -3.29 -0.87
C ALA A 435 -7.70 -2.33 -0.03
N ALA A 436 -8.23 -1.18 0.40
CA ALA A 436 -7.54 -0.24 1.28
C ALA A 436 -7.24 -0.86 2.65
N GLU A 437 -8.17 -1.63 3.22
CA GLU A 437 -8.01 -2.34 4.49
C GLU A 437 -6.89 -3.38 4.44
N LEU A 438 -6.84 -4.22 3.39
CA LEU A 438 -5.77 -5.20 3.17
C LEU A 438 -4.42 -4.53 2.96
N CYS A 439 -4.39 -3.41 2.22
CA CYS A 439 -3.21 -2.59 2.05
C CYS A 439 -2.71 -2.08 3.41
N ASN A 440 -3.59 -1.55 4.26
CA ASN A 440 -3.26 -1.08 5.61
C ASN A 440 -2.68 -2.20 6.48
N PHE A 441 -3.27 -3.40 6.48
CA PHE A 441 -2.71 -4.54 7.22
C PHE A 441 -1.30 -4.91 6.74
N GLY A 442 -1.06 -4.87 5.44
CA GLY A 442 0.27 -5.06 4.86
C GLY A 442 1.25 -4.01 5.37
N THR A 443 0.90 -2.75 5.24
CA THR A 443 1.75 -1.62 5.65
C THR A 443 2.02 -1.61 7.14
N PHE A 444 1.01 -1.85 8.00
CA PHE A 444 1.22 -1.97 9.44
C PHE A 444 2.20 -3.08 9.78
N THR A 445 2.09 -4.25 9.14
CA THR A 445 3.01 -5.36 9.35
C THR A 445 4.44 -4.98 8.97
N SER A 446 4.64 -4.33 7.82
CA SER A 446 5.94 -3.83 7.36
C SER A 446 6.51 -2.80 8.32
N PHE A 447 5.70 -1.86 8.81
CA PHE A 447 6.13 -0.80 9.73
C PHE A 447 6.51 -1.36 11.12
N ILE A 448 5.73 -2.30 11.65
CA ILE A 448 6.06 -3.00 12.89
C ILE A 448 7.41 -3.70 12.76
N ILE A 449 7.62 -4.44 11.67
CA ILE A 449 8.87 -5.19 11.44
C ILE A 449 10.06 -4.22 11.32
N VAL A 450 9.93 -3.10 10.62
CA VAL A 450 11.00 -2.09 10.51
C VAL A 450 11.31 -1.45 11.87
N CYS A 451 10.30 -1.14 12.68
CA CYS A 451 10.51 -0.63 14.04
C CYS A 451 11.25 -1.64 14.93
N VAL A 452 10.87 -2.93 14.87
CA VAL A 452 11.55 -4.03 15.57
C VAL A 452 12.98 -4.17 15.06
N ALA A 453 13.19 -4.12 13.75
CA ALA A 453 14.51 -4.25 13.13
C ALA A 453 15.48 -3.14 13.59
N VAL A 454 15.01 -1.88 13.76
CA VAL A 454 15.84 -0.80 14.35
C VAL A 454 16.28 -1.15 15.76
N LEU A 455 15.37 -1.67 16.60
CA LEU A 455 15.70 -2.06 17.99
C LEU A 455 16.71 -3.20 18.03
N ILE A 456 16.56 -4.20 17.14
CA ILE A 456 17.50 -5.33 17.02
C ILE A 456 18.87 -4.82 16.55
N LEU A 457 18.93 -4.02 15.48
CA LEU A 457 20.19 -3.55 14.91
C LEU A 457 20.98 -2.65 15.89
N ARG A 458 20.29 -1.91 16.75
CA ARG A 458 20.95 -1.13 17.80
C ARG A 458 21.64 -1.98 18.86
N LYS A 459 21.16 -3.22 19.08
CA LYS A 459 21.76 -4.19 20.01
C LYS A 459 22.84 -5.04 19.33
N THR A 460 22.60 -5.49 18.10
CA THR A 460 23.49 -6.42 17.38
C THR A 460 24.68 -5.72 16.72
N ASP A 461 24.48 -4.50 16.20
CA ASP A 461 25.55 -3.69 15.58
C ASP A 461 25.53 -2.23 16.11
N PRO A 462 25.91 -2.03 17.40
CA PRO A 462 25.87 -0.72 18.06
C PRO A 462 26.90 0.27 17.48
N LYS A 463 28.00 -0.25 16.89
CA LYS A 463 29.11 0.56 16.37
C LYS A 463 28.89 1.08 14.94
N ARG A 464 27.90 0.55 14.21
CA ARG A 464 27.62 1.00 12.83
C ARG A 464 27.30 2.50 12.81
N PRO A 465 27.93 3.27 11.91
CA PRO A 465 27.65 4.70 11.76
C PRO A 465 26.17 4.93 11.44
N ARG A 466 25.51 5.80 12.20
CA ARG A 466 24.10 6.20 12.04
C ARG A 466 24.04 7.71 11.80
N PRO A 467 24.06 8.16 10.55
CA PRO A 467 23.97 9.60 10.23
C PRO A 467 22.67 10.24 10.71
N TYR A 468 21.56 9.51 10.63
CA TYR A 468 20.31 9.85 11.29
C TYR A 468 19.99 8.81 12.37
N LYS A 469 19.61 9.27 13.56
CA LYS A 469 19.21 8.42 14.68
C LYS A 469 17.79 8.77 15.08
N VAL A 470 16.92 7.75 15.20
CA VAL A 470 15.58 7.94 15.78
C VAL A 470 15.72 8.55 17.17
N PRO A 471 15.09 9.72 17.43
CA PRO A 471 15.13 10.36 18.74
C PRO A 471 14.42 9.48 19.78
N PHE A 472 14.74 9.72 21.07
CA PHE A 472 14.10 9.05 22.20
C PHE A 472 13.98 7.53 22.08
N SER A 473 14.93 6.86 21.42
CA SER A 473 14.96 5.40 21.36
C SER A 473 15.29 4.80 22.74
N PRO A 474 14.59 3.74 23.19
CA PRO A 474 13.72 2.84 22.40
C PRO A 474 12.25 3.28 22.25
N TRP A 475 11.84 4.39 22.89
CA TRP A 475 10.43 4.75 23.02
C TRP A 475 9.74 5.01 21.67
N PHE A 476 10.36 5.75 20.74
CA PHE A 476 9.73 6.05 19.44
C PHE A 476 9.52 4.80 18.58
N PRO A 477 10.48 3.88 18.41
CA PRO A 477 10.20 2.60 17.76
C PRO A 477 9.10 1.79 18.45
N LEU A 478 9.08 1.76 19.81
CA LEU A 478 8.02 1.08 20.56
C LEU A 478 6.64 1.73 20.34
N MET A 479 6.56 3.06 20.30
CA MET A 479 5.31 3.76 19.98
C MET A 479 4.82 3.44 18.57
N GLY A 480 5.73 3.33 17.58
CA GLY A 480 5.39 2.87 16.24
C GLY A 480 4.76 1.46 16.25
N ILE A 481 5.37 0.53 16.99
CA ILE A 481 4.83 -0.83 17.16
C ILE A 481 3.45 -0.79 17.83
N ILE A 482 3.30 -0.05 18.93
CA ILE A 482 2.05 0.04 19.70
C ILE A 482 0.94 0.66 18.86
N CYS A 483 1.21 1.79 18.19
CA CYS A 483 0.20 2.47 17.37
C CYS A 483 -0.25 1.60 16.19
N CYS A 484 0.68 1.03 15.42
CA CYS A 484 0.35 0.18 14.27
C CYS A 484 -0.38 -1.10 14.72
N THR A 485 0.10 -1.78 15.76
CA THR A 485 -0.55 -2.98 16.31
C THR A 485 -1.91 -2.65 16.89
N GLY A 486 -2.03 -1.54 17.61
CA GLY A 486 -3.27 -1.08 18.23
C GLY A 486 -4.36 -0.80 17.19
N LEU A 487 -4.06 -0.03 16.13
CA LEU A 487 -4.98 0.25 15.03
C LEU A 487 -5.36 -1.04 14.29
N MET A 488 -4.39 -1.90 14.01
CA MET A 488 -4.60 -3.19 13.35
C MET A 488 -5.53 -4.11 14.15
N LEU A 489 -5.26 -4.33 15.44
CA LEU A 489 -6.08 -5.20 16.29
C LEU A 489 -7.46 -4.60 16.57
N TYR A 490 -7.55 -3.27 16.71
CA TYR A 490 -8.83 -2.59 16.90
C TYR A 490 -9.73 -2.77 15.68
N SER A 491 -9.22 -2.54 14.48
CA SER A 491 -10.00 -2.67 13.25
C SER A 491 -10.49 -4.10 12.99
N MET A 492 -9.71 -5.12 13.37
CA MET A 492 -10.11 -6.54 13.22
C MET A 492 -11.42 -6.90 13.94
N LYS A 493 -11.86 -6.11 14.92
CA LYS A 493 -13.15 -6.33 15.61
C LYS A 493 -14.36 -6.01 14.72
N PHE A 494 -14.21 -5.07 13.80
CA PHE A 494 -15.30 -4.56 12.98
C PHE A 494 -15.29 -5.13 11.57
N LEU A 495 -14.11 -5.40 11.03
CA LEU A 495 -13.95 -5.88 9.65
C LEU A 495 -14.28 -7.36 9.56
N THR A 496 -15.20 -7.72 8.68
CA THR A 496 -15.63 -9.11 8.50
C THR A 496 -14.82 -9.83 7.43
N THR A 497 -14.50 -9.17 6.32
CA THR A 497 -13.81 -9.75 5.18
C THR A 497 -12.28 -9.72 5.35
N SER A 498 -11.72 -8.56 5.61
CA SER A 498 -10.25 -8.34 5.60
C SER A 498 -9.55 -9.05 6.75
N ARG A 499 -10.23 -9.24 7.91
CA ARG A 499 -9.70 -9.97 9.07
C ARG A 499 -9.41 -11.45 8.79
N PHE A 500 -10.08 -12.06 7.80
CA PHE A 500 -9.83 -13.44 7.38
C PHE A 500 -8.89 -13.51 6.17
N LEU A 501 -9.03 -12.58 5.22
CA LEU A 501 -8.21 -12.58 4.02
C LEU A 501 -6.74 -12.31 4.31
N PHE A 502 -6.43 -11.42 5.25
CA PHE A 502 -5.04 -11.10 5.58
C PHE A 502 -4.29 -12.26 6.25
N PRO A 503 -4.80 -12.92 7.32
CA PRO A 503 -4.17 -14.14 7.84
C PRO A 503 -4.06 -15.26 6.81
N LEU A 504 -5.08 -15.45 5.97
CA LEU A 504 -5.02 -16.43 4.88
C LEU A 504 -3.86 -16.13 3.92
N TRP A 505 -3.66 -14.86 3.56
CA TRP A 505 -2.54 -14.43 2.74
C TRP A 505 -1.18 -14.75 3.39
N ILE A 506 -1.04 -14.51 4.69
CA ILE A 506 0.19 -14.86 5.43
C ILE A 506 0.42 -16.36 5.43
N ILE A 507 -0.62 -17.18 5.68
CA ILE A 507 -0.52 -18.64 5.65
C ILE A 507 -0.09 -19.12 4.26
N LEU A 508 -0.67 -18.58 3.18
CA LEU A 508 -0.27 -18.89 1.81
C LEU A 508 1.21 -18.53 1.56
N GLY A 509 1.67 -17.40 2.09
CA GLY A 509 3.08 -17.01 2.02
C GLY A 509 4.01 -18.00 2.74
N ILE A 510 3.63 -18.45 3.92
CA ILE A 510 4.38 -19.46 4.69
C ILE A 510 4.42 -20.80 3.95
N VAL A 511 3.29 -21.25 3.42
CA VAL A 511 3.20 -22.49 2.62
C VAL A 511 4.09 -22.40 1.38
N PHE A 512 4.05 -21.27 0.67
CA PHE A 512 4.88 -21.06 -0.50
C PHE A 512 6.38 -21.02 -0.13
N TYR A 513 6.74 -20.39 0.98
CA TYR A 513 8.12 -20.37 1.46
C TYR A 513 8.68 -21.77 1.66
N PHE A 514 8.01 -22.61 2.46
CA PHE A 514 8.50 -23.96 2.74
C PHE A 514 8.36 -24.91 1.54
N GLY A 515 7.30 -24.73 0.73
CA GLY A 515 7.05 -25.56 -0.46
C GLY A 515 8.03 -25.31 -1.60
N TYR A 516 8.38 -24.04 -1.83
CA TYR A 516 9.20 -23.62 -2.98
C TYR A 516 10.47 -22.87 -2.59
N SER A 517 10.36 -21.71 -1.93
CA SER A 517 11.47 -20.76 -1.75
C SER A 517 12.62 -21.39 -0.94
N TYR A 518 12.30 -22.01 0.19
CA TYR A 518 13.28 -22.68 1.05
C TYR A 518 14.07 -23.75 0.31
N LYS A 519 13.40 -24.56 -0.52
CA LYS A 519 14.05 -25.60 -1.35
C LYS A 519 14.91 -25.02 -2.46
N ASN A 520 14.42 -23.94 -3.11
CA ASN A 520 15.10 -23.32 -4.24
C ASN A 520 16.39 -22.59 -3.85
N LEU A 521 16.40 -21.97 -2.66
CA LEU A 521 17.57 -21.28 -2.12
C LEU A 521 18.75 -22.23 -1.86
N ARG A 522 18.51 -23.54 -1.70
CA ARG A 522 19.53 -24.54 -1.32
C ARG A 522 19.95 -25.48 -2.45
N LYS A 523 19.23 -25.43 -3.58
CA LYS A 523 19.59 -26.26 -4.77
C LYS A 523 20.95 -25.92 -5.39
N ASP A 524 21.48 -24.73 -5.17
CA ASP A 524 22.76 -24.29 -5.75
C ASP A 524 23.92 -24.42 -4.72
N GLY A 525 23.69 -25.00 -3.54
CA GLY A 525 24.69 -25.22 -2.48
C GLY A 525 25.03 -26.68 -2.22
N GLU A 526 24.34 -27.60 -2.94
CA GLU A 526 24.69 -29.00 -3.10
C GLU A 526 25.27 -29.18 -4.53
#